data_fd05731f29461a390efe94da6a265cc0
#
_entry.id   fd05731f29461a390efe94da6a265cc0
#
_cell.length_a   1.000
_cell.length_b   1.000
_cell.length_c   1.000
_cell.angle_alpha   90.00
_cell.angle_beta   90.00
_cell.angle_gamma   90.00
#
_symmetry.space_group_name_H-M   'P 1'
#
loop_
_entity.id
_entity.type
_entity.pdbx_description
1 polymer ?
#
loop_
_entity_poly.entity_id
_entity_poly.type
_entity_poly.pdbx_seq_one_letter_code
_entity_poly.pdbx_strand_id
1 'polypeptide(L)'
;RGVFMDVKQLKKQDLYEKNTILMIIYGLAAYLGAIAQFILDRPVGLSISLFAPATVSLLFFIAQRKVEILRPYFSFFVVAMATLTVYGAIISYKVTLATIILSVFVLIFGSIHNQYAVIISGYIGSVLGITFNFLLDKEGLAVDPSNVIVTTTLMAVALYLMVRQNKKMVTSIEQLMENAH
;
A
#
# COMPACT_ATOMS: atom_id res chain seq x y z
N ARG A 1 -10.75 -36.82 14.47
CA ARG A 1 -11.58 -36.06 13.48
C ARG A 1 -10.83 -34.78 13.19
N GLY A 2 -9.94 -34.81 12.18
CA GLY A 2 -9.27 -33.60 11.67
C GLY A 2 -10.32 -32.69 11.03
N VAL A 3 -10.44 -31.47 11.52
CA VAL A 3 -11.26 -30.45 10.90
C VAL A 3 -10.55 -30.08 9.60
N PHE A 4 -11.02 -30.63 8.47
CA PHE A 4 -10.64 -30.13 7.14
C PHE A 4 -11.24 -28.70 7.03
N MET A 5 -10.37 -27.72 7.21
CA MET A 5 -10.76 -26.34 6.99
C MET A 5 -11.05 -26.20 5.49
N ASP A 6 -12.26 -25.81 5.12
CA ASP A 6 -12.66 -25.59 3.73
C ASP A 6 -11.69 -24.59 3.08
N VAL A 7 -11.20 -24.90 1.88
CA VAL A 7 -10.29 -24.03 1.09
C VAL A 7 -10.83 -22.60 1.01
N LYS A 8 -12.15 -22.44 0.96
CA LYS A 8 -12.81 -21.14 0.97
C LYS A 8 -12.62 -20.38 2.29
N GLN A 9 -12.61 -21.08 3.41
CA GLN A 9 -12.34 -20.47 4.73
C GLN A 9 -10.88 -20.07 4.86
N LEU A 10 -9.95 -20.90 4.37
CA LEU A 10 -8.52 -20.56 4.35
C LEU A 10 -8.24 -19.30 3.52
N LYS A 11 -8.83 -19.18 2.33
CA LYS A 11 -8.69 -17.97 1.49
C LYS A 11 -9.25 -16.72 2.14
N LYS A 12 -10.35 -16.83 2.88
CA LYS A 12 -10.93 -15.71 3.66
C LYS A 12 -10.05 -15.29 4.82
N GLN A 13 -9.45 -16.25 5.51
CA GLN A 13 -8.54 -15.99 6.63
C GLN A 13 -7.24 -15.34 6.12
N ASP A 14 -6.63 -15.87 5.05
CA ASP A 14 -5.43 -15.31 4.42
C ASP A 14 -5.65 -13.83 4.02
N LEU A 15 -6.79 -13.52 3.40
CA LEU A 15 -7.13 -12.15 3.03
C LEU A 15 -7.26 -11.23 4.26
N TYR A 16 -7.86 -11.72 5.34
CA TYR A 16 -7.99 -10.96 6.58
C TYR A 16 -6.63 -10.70 7.23
N GLU A 17 -5.74 -11.69 7.25
CA GLU A 17 -4.38 -11.56 7.78
C GLU A 17 -3.57 -10.55 6.97
N LYS A 18 -3.65 -10.58 5.64
CA LYS A 18 -3.01 -9.61 4.75
C LYS A 18 -3.54 -8.18 4.98
N ASN A 19 -4.84 -8.02 5.16
CA ASN A 19 -5.44 -6.73 5.50
C ASN A 19 -4.93 -6.23 6.87
N THR A 20 -4.76 -7.12 7.84
CA THR A 20 -4.23 -6.79 9.15
C THR A 20 -2.78 -6.32 9.08
N ILE A 21 -1.94 -7.06 8.35
CA ILE A 21 -0.52 -6.68 8.13
C ILE A 21 -0.43 -5.32 7.43
N LEU A 22 -1.22 -5.12 6.37
CA LEU A 22 -1.25 -3.85 5.64
C LEU A 22 -1.65 -2.69 6.55
N MET A 23 -2.70 -2.86 7.37
CA MET A 23 -3.15 -1.81 8.29
C MET A 23 -2.09 -1.50 9.36
N ILE A 24 -1.43 -2.52 9.91
CA ILE A 24 -0.36 -2.33 10.89
C ILE A 24 0.79 -1.52 10.26
N ILE A 25 1.29 -1.91 9.09
CA ILE A 25 2.42 -1.25 8.44
C ILE A 25 2.05 0.18 8.06
N TYR A 26 0.92 0.38 7.41
CA TYR A 26 0.46 1.71 6.99
C TYR A 26 0.15 2.60 8.19
N GLY A 27 -0.56 2.08 9.19
CA GLY A 27 -0.91 2.80 10.41
C GLY A 27 0.32 3.23 11.20
N LEU A 28 1.27 2.31 11.43
CA LEU A 28 2.52 2.64 12.12
C LEU A 28 3.31 3.73 11.37
N ALA A 29 3.48 3.58 10.06
CA ALA A 29 4.21 4.57 9.25
C ALA A 29 3.53 5.95 9.32
N ALA A 30 2.21 6.01 9.18
CA ALA A 30 1.47 7.25 9.16
C ALA A 30 1.38 7.92 10.56
N TYR A 31 1.08 7.16 11.61
CA TYR A 31 0.97 7.73 12.96
C TYR A 31 2.32 8.14 13.53
N LEU A 32 3.35 7.31 13.39
CA LEU A 32 4.70 7.70 13.81
C LEU A 32 5.22 8.87 12.99
N GLY A 33 4.92 8.90 11.68
CA GLY A 33 5.24 10.03 10.82
C GLY A 33 4.54 11.31 11.28
N ALA A 34 3.24 11.25 11.58
CA ALA A 34 2.48 12.41 12.07
C ALA A 34 3.04 12.96 13.39
N ILE A 35 3.35 12.07 14.34
CA ILE A 35 3.95 12.45 15.63
C ILE A 35 5.33 13.08 15.41
N ALA A 36 6.16 12.49 14.55
CA ALA A 36 7.49 13.02 14.26
C ALA A 36 7.42 14.41 13.64
N GLN A 37 6.50 14.66 12.70
CA GLN A 37 6.32 16.00 12.12
C GLN A 37 5.85 17.02 13.15
N PHE A 38 4.99 16.61 14.08
CA PHE A 38 4.54 17.47 15.17
C PHE A 38 5.69 17.84 16.14
N ILE A 39 6.52 16.85 16.52
CA ILE A 39 7.68 17.07 17.39
C ILE A 39 8.73 17.97 16.72
N LEU A 40 8.89 17.89 15.40
CA LEU A 40 9.81 18.69 14.60
C LEU A 40 9.27 20.10 14.31
N ASP A 41 8.16 20.49 14.93
CA ASP A 41 7.52 21.81 14.76
C ASP A 41 7.22 22.15 13.28
N ARG A 42 6.84 21.13 12.52
CA ARG A 42 6.42 21.30 11.13
C ARG A 42 4.97 21.77 11.06
N PRO A 43 4.51 22.34 9.92
CA PRO A 43 3.13 22.78 9.79
C PRO A 43 2.13 21.69 10.19
N VAL A 44 1.15 22.04 11.03
CA VAL A 44 0.14 21.09 11.55
C VAL A 44 -0.60 20.36 10.42
N GLY A 45 -0.80 21.03 9.29
CA GLY A 45 -1.40 20.43 8.09
C GLY A 45 -0.65 19.19 7.61
N LEU A 46 0.68 19.14 7.78
CA LEU A 46 1.48 17.96 7.41
C LEU A 46 1.18 16.77 8.33
N SER A 47 1.08 17.00 9.65
CA SER A 47 0.69 15.96 10.61
C SER A 47 -0.74 15.47 10.34
N ILE A 48 -1.67 16.37 10.03
CA ILE A 48 -3.05 16.01 9.67
C ILE A 48 -3.09 15.18 8.38
N SER A 49 -2.28 15.52 7.37
CA SER A 49 -2.20 14.79 6.11
C SER A 49 -1.75 13.34 6.27
N LEU A 50 -0.96 13.06 7.28
CA LEU A 50 -0.52 11.70 7.64
C LEU A 50 -1.58 11.01 8.51
N PHE A 51 -2.07 11.69 9.52
CA PHE A 51 -2.96 11.13 10.53
C PHE A 51 -4.37 10.81 9.99
N ALA A 52 -4.98 11.75 9.26
CA ALA A 52 -6.39 11.62 8.85
C ALA A 52 -6.63 10.44 7.89
N PRO A 53 -5.87 10.24 6.79
CA PRO A 53 -6.06 9.10 5.91
C PRO A 53 -5.84 7.76 6.61
N ALA A 54 -4.86 7.68 7.54
CA ALA A 54 -4.63 6.48 8.33
C ALA A 54 -5.80 6.16 9.26
N THR A 55 -6.39 7.18 9.90
CA THR A 55 -7.55 7.02 10.76
C THR A 55 -8.78 6.56 9.97
N VAL A 56 -9.01 7.13 8.78
CA VAL A 56 -10.09 6.69 7.88
C VAL A 56 -9.87 5.24 7.44
N SER A 57 -8.63 4.86 7.15
CA SER A 57 -8.28 3.46 6.83
C SER A 57 -8.49 2.52 8.00
N LEU A 58 -8.22 2.96 9.23
CA LEU A 58 -8.49 2.19 10.44
C LEU A 58 -10.00 1.99 10.65
N LEU A 59 -10.81 3.01 10.41
CA LEU A 59 -12.27 2.89 10.48
C LEU A 59 -12.79 1.90 9.44
N PHE A 60 -12.28 1.95 8.21
CA PHE A 60 -12.63 0.97 7.19
C PHE A 60 -12.18 -0.44 7.59
N PHE A 61 -10.99 -0.59 8.18
CA PHE A 61 -10.49 -1.86 8.70
C PHE A 61 -11.40 -2.45 9.78
N ILE A 62 -11.91 -1.62 10.68
CA ILE A 62 -12.88 -2.03 11.71
C ILE A 62 -14.21 -2.45 11.06
N ALA A 63 -14.68 -1.68 10.06
CA ALA A 63 -15.93 -1.99 9.36
C ALA A 63 -15.87 -3.35 8.63
N GLN A 64 -14.75 -3.69 7.98
CA GLN A 64 -14.58 -4.97 7.27
C GLN A 64 -14.59 -6.19 8.20
N ARG A 65 -14.37 -6.02 9.51
CA ARG A 65 -14.53 -7.11 10.48
C ARG A 65 -15.98 -7.57 10.57
N LYS A 66 -16.92 -6.62 10.46
CA LYS A 66 -18.35 -6.88 10.54
C LYS A 66 -18.98 -7.18 9.17
N VAL A 67 -18.47 -6.54 8.12
CA VAL A 67 -19.00 -6.59 6.77
C VAL A 67 -17.97 -7.26 5.84
N GLU A 68 -18.08 -8.58 5.67
CA GLU A 68 -17.11 -9.38 4.90
C GLU A 68 -16.93 -8.92 3.45
N ILE A 69 -17.98 -8.38 2.83
CA ILE A 69 -17.94 -7.91 1.46
C ILE A 69 -16.94 -6.77 1.24
N LEU A 70 -16.54 -6.06 2.29
CA LEU A 70 -15.57 -4.96 2.23
C LEU A 70 -14.11 -5.46 2.20
N ARG A 71 -13.84 -6.69 2.62
CA ARG A 71 -12.48 -7.23 2.74
C ARG A 71 -11.64 -7.18 1.46
N PRO A 72 -12.17 -7.56 0.28
CA PRO A 72 -11.41 -7.50 -0.96
C PRO A 72 -11.03 -6.08 -1.40
N TYR A 73 -11.76 -5.08 -0.95
CA TYR A 73 -11.57 -3.68 -1.34
C TYR A 73 -10.62 -2.92 -0.42
N PHE A 74 -10.29 -3.47 0.75
CA PHE A 74 -9.47 -2.79 1.75
C PHE A 74 -8.09 -2.38 1.22
N SER A 75 -7.42 -3.26 0.48
CA SER A 75 -6.11 -2.96 -0.10
C SER A 75 -6.12 -1.80 -1.08
N PHE A 76 -7.13 -1.74 -1.94
CA PHE A 76 -7.32 -0.62 -2.87
C PHE A 76 -7.61 0.68 -2.12
N PHE A 77 -8.39 0.60 -1.06
CA PHE A 77 -8.70 1.74 -0.23
C PHE A 77 -7.45 2.30 0.46
N VAL A 78 -6.60 1.44 1.04
CA VAL A 78 -5.34 1.86 1.65
C VAL A 78 -4.39 2.47 0.62
N VAL A 79 -4.28 1.90 -0.58
CA VAL A 79 -3.48 2.49 -1.67
C VAL A 79 -3.98 3.89 -2.03
N ALA A 80 -5.29 4.09 -2.12
CA ALA A 80 -5.87 5.42 -2.37
C ALA A 80 -5.59 6.38 -1.23
N MET A 81 -5.74 5.96 0.03
CA MET A 81 -5.45 6.78 1.20
C MET A 81 -3.96 7.13 1.31
N ALA A 82 -3.07 6.18 1.01
CA ALA A 82 -1.63 6.44 0.96
C ALA A 82 -1.26 7.47 -0.13
N THR A 83 -1.90 7.39 -1.31
CA THR A 83 -1.73 8.39 -2.37
C THR A 83 -2.23 9.76 -1.91
N LEU A 84 -3.39 9.84 -1.26
CA LEU A 84 -3.91 11.09 -0.68
C LEU A 84 -2.98 11.66 0.41
N THR A 85 -2.33 10.80 1.19
CA THR A 85 -1.31 11.21 2.17
C THR A 85 -0.16 11.94 1.49
N VAL A 86 0.33 11.44 0.35
CA VAL A 86 1.39 12.10 -0.44
C VAL A 86 0.92 13.49 -0.90
N TYR A 87 -0.26 13.58 -1.49
CA TYR A 87 -0.83 14.86 -1.94
C TYR A 87 -0.98 15.85 -0.78
N GLY A 88 -1.55 15.41 0.32
CA GLY A 88 -1.74 16.22 1.51
C GLY A 88 -0.42 16.73 2.09
N ALA A 89 0.61 15.89 2.13
CA ALA A 89 1.94 16.26 2.61
C ALA A 89 2.58 17.35 1.74
N ILE A 90 2.50 17.23 0.41
CA ILE A 90 3.05 18.20 -0.54
C ILE A 90 2.33 19.55 -0.42
N ILE A 91 1.00 19.54 -0.39
CA ILE A 91 0.19 20.76 -0.31
C ILE A 91 0.37 21.47 1.04
N SER A 92 0.47 20.70 2.13
CA SER A 92 0.55 21.24 3.48
C SER A 92 1.94 21.75 3.86
N TYR A 93 2.98 21.32 3.17
CA TYR A 93 4.34 21.71 3.48
C TYR A 93 5.12 22.09 2.22
N LYS A 94 5.77 21.12 1.58
CA LYS A 94 6.52 21.28 0.33
C LYS A 94 6.94 19.91 -0.23
N VAL A 95 7.43 19.92 -1.45
CA VAL A 95 8.10 18.76 -2.03
C VAL A 95 9.45 18.54 -1.32
N THR A 96 9.68 17.31 -0.93
CA THR A 96 10.93 16.87 -0.29
C THR A 96 11.31 15.48 -0.80
N LEU A 97 12.54 15.05 -0.56
CA LEU A 97 12.93 13.67 -0.84
C LEU A 97 12.01 12.67 -0.11
N ALA A 98 11.54 13.02 1.09
CA ALA A 98 10.62 12.17 1.86
C ALA A 98 9.28 12.01 1.15
N THR A 99 8.71 13.03 0.51
CA THR A 99 7.45 12.92 -0.24
C THR A 99 7.59 12.08 -1.52
N ILE A 100 8.76 12.11 -2.15
CA ILE A 100 9.10 11.22 -3.28
C ILE A 100 9.19 9.77 -2.81
N ILE A 101 9.89 9.52 -1.71
CA ILE A 101 10.00 8.18 -1.11
C ILE A 101 8.61 7.66 -0.70
N LEU A 102 7.77 8.48 -0.08
CA LEU A 102 6.39 8.11 0.25
C LEU A 102 5.60 7.68 -0.99
N SER A 103 5.79 8.37 -2.12
CA SER A 103 5.15 7.99 -3.38
C SER A 103 5.56 6.58 -3.84
N VAL A 104 6.83 6.22 -3.69
CA VAL A 104 7.32 4.86 -4.00
C VAL A 104 6.76 3.83 -3.02
N PHE A 105 6.61 4.18 -1.74
CA PHE A 105 6.01 3.29 -0.73
C PHE A 105 4.57 2.89 -1.03
N VAL A 106 3.81 3.70 -1.77
CA VAL A 106 2.45 3.34 -2.22
C VAL A 106 2.46 2.02 -3.01
N LEU A 107 3.49 1.80 -3.85
CA LEU A 107 3.66 0.54 -4.57
C LEU A 107 3.87 -0.65 -3.62
N ILE A 108 4.64 -0.46 -2.56
CA ILE A 108 4.91 -1.51 -1.57
C ILE A 108 3.62 -1.93 -0.86
N PHE A 109 2.76 -0.98 -0.48
CA PHE A 109 1.46 -1.30 0.10
C PHE A 109 0.59 -2.13 -0.84
N GLY A 110 0.62 -1.83 -2.15
CA GLY A 110 -0.06 -2.64 -3.16
C GLY A 110 0.47 -4.08 -3.27
N SER A 111 1.75 -4.32 -2.94
CA SER A 111 2.39 -5.63 -3.09
C SER A 111 2.04 -6.65 -2.00
N ILE A 112 1.63 -6.20 -0.81
CA ILE A 112 1.38 -7.05 0.36
C ILE A 112 0.32 -8.13 0.09
N HIS A 113 -0.68 -7.82 -0.74
CA HIS A 113 -1.79 -8.73 -1.03
C HIS A 113 -1.46 -9.82 -2.04
N ASN A 114 -0.29 -9.76 -2.68
CA ASN A 114 0.13 -10.74 -3.69
C ASN A 114 -0.91 -10.90 -4.83
N GLN A 115 -1.53 -9.80 -5.23
CA GLN A 115 -2.55 -9.74 -6.28
C GLN A 115 -2.15 -8.74 -7.35
N TYR A 116 -2.29 -9.14 -8.63
CA TYR A 116 -1.93 -8.29 -9.78
C TYR A 116 -2.65 -6.93 -9.77
N ALA A 117 -3.96 -6.95 -9.55
CA ALA A 117 -4.77 -5.73 -9.57
C ALA A 117 -4.34 -4.72 -8.49
N VAL A 118 -3.97 -5.21 -7.30
CA VAL A 118 -3.52 -4.34 -6.20
C VAL A 118 -2.12 -3.77 -6.49
N ILE A 119 -1.22 -4.55 -7.09
CA ILE A 119 0.09 -4.06 -7.53
C ILE A 119 -0.06 -2.98 -8.61
N ILE A 120 -0.94 -3.21 -9.59
CA ILE A 120 -1.21 -2.22 -10.65
C ILE A 120 -1.76 -0.92 -10.04
N SER A 121 -2.70 -1.02 -9.09
CA SER A 121 -3.23 0.16 -8.40
C SER A 121 -2.14 0.89 -7.60
N GLY A 122 -1.27 0.16 -6.91
CA GLY A 122 -0.12 0.70 -6.19
C GLY A 122 0.87 1.40 -7.14
N TYR A 123 1.13 0.82 -8.30
CA TYR A 123 1.97 1.44 -9.33
C TYR A 123 1.37 2.74 -9.86
N ILE A 124 0.08 2.74 -10.18
CA ILE A 124 -0.62 3.95 -10.63
C ILE A 124 -0.56 5.03 -9.54
N GLY A 125 -0.84 4.68 -8.29
CA GLY A 125 -0.74 5.61 -7.16
C GLY A 125 0.67 6.18 -6.98
N SER A 126 1.71 5.34 -7.11
CA SER A 126 3.11 5.77 -7.07
C SER A 126 3.46 6.74 -8.19
N VAL A 127 3.12 6.41 -9.43
CA VAL A 127 3.40 7.28 -10.59
C VAL A 127 2.67 8.61 -10.46
N LEU A 128 1.42 8.61 -10.03
CA LEU A 128 0.67 9.83 -9.75
C LEU A 128 1.35 10.66 -8.66
N GLY A 129 1.74 10.05 -7.55
CA GLY A 129 2.45 10.73 -6.46
C GLY A 129 3.78 11.32 -6.89
N ILE A 130 4.59 10.57 -7.67
CA ILE A 130 5.86 11.04 -8.22
C ILE A 130 5.62 12.21 -9.17
N THR A 131 4.71 12.07 -10.12
CA THR A 131 4.37 13.13 -11.08
C THR A 131 3.94 14.40 -10.35
N PHE A 132 3.11 14.28 -9.31
CA PHE A 132 2.65 15.42 -8.53
C PHE A 132 3.80 16.10 -7.77
N ASN A 133 4.74 15.32 -7.21
CA ASN A 133 5.95 15.87 -6.60
C ASN A 133 6.71 16.78 -7.58
N PHE A 134 6.96 16.30 -8.81
CA PHE A 134 7.73 17.08 -9.78
C PHE A 134 6.96 18.27 -10.36
N LEU A 135 5.64 18.17 -10.51
CA LEU A 135 4.82 19.30 -10.96
C LEU A 135 4.76 20.44 -9.92
N LEU A 136 4.82 20.12 -8.64
CA LEU A 136 4.75 21.09 -7.54
C LEU A 136 6.12 21.45 -6.94
N ASP A 137 7.20 20.89 -7.48
CA ASP A 137 8.56 21.20 -7.04
C ASP A 137 8.96 22.61 -7.50
N LYS A 138 8.74 23.59 -6.62
CA LYS A 138 9.10 24.98 -6.86
C LYS A 138 10.55 25.28 -6.47
N GLU A 139 11.18 24.44 -5.64
CA GLU A 139 12.52 24.63 -5.11
C GLU A 139 13.60 23.97 -5.96
N GLY A 140 13.23 23.10 -6.91
CA GLY A 140 14.14 22.41 -7.81
C GLY A 140 14.98 21.37 -7.09
N LEU A 141 14.33 20.34 -6.54
CA LEU A 141 15.07 19.20 -5.98
C LEU A 141 15.99 18.60 -7.04
N ALA A 142 17.27 18.44 -6.70
CA ALA A 142 18.27 17.83 -7.58
C ALA A 142 18.06 16.31 -7.71
N VAL A 143 16.83 15.90 -8.02
CA VAL A 143 16.45 14.50 -8.26
C VAL A 143 15.93 14.40 -9.69
N ASP A 144 16.50 13.50 -10.46
CA ASP A 144 16.05 13.25 -11.83
C ASP A 144 14.73 12.46 -11.83
N PRO A 145 13.64 13.06 -12.35
CA PRO A 145 12.33 12.40 -12.45
C PRO A 145 12.36 11.08 -13.20
N SER A 146 13.12 11.03 -14.28
CA SER A 146 13.22 9.83 -15.12
C SER A 146 13.81 8.66 -14.37
N ASN A 147 14.83 8.87 -13.57
CA ASN A 147 15.44 7.83 -12.74
C ASN A 147 14.47 7.29 -11.68
N VAL A 148 13.68 8.16 -11.04
CA VAL A 148 12.67 7.75 -10.06
C VAL A 148 11.57 6.92 -10.72
N ILE A 149 11.06 7.35 -11.87
CA ILE A 149 10.00 6.63 -12.60
C ILE A 149 10.51 5.29 -13.11
N VAL A 150 11.71 5.25 -13.71
CA VAL A 150 12.31 4.00 -14.21
C VAL A 150 12.53 3.02 -13.05
N THR A 151 13.09 3.46 -11.93
CA THR A 151 13.31 2.61 -10.76
C THR A 151 11.99 2.08 -10.21
N THR A 152 10.97 2.93 -10.08
CA THR A 152 9.63 2.53 -9.61
C THR A 152 8.99 1.52 -10.57
N THR A 153 9.14 1.72 -11.88
CA THR A 153 8.64 0.78 -12.90
C THR A 153 9.33 -0.57 -12.80
N LEU A 154 10.65 -0.60 -12.64
CA LEU A 154 11.41 -1.84 -12.45
C LEU A 154 10.99 -2.58 -11.18
N MET A 155 10.76 -1.86 -10.08
CA MET A 155 10.21 -2.43 -8.85
C MET A 155 8.82 -3.03 -9.07
N ALA A 156 7.94 -2.34 -9.78
CA ALA A 156 6.60 -2.84 -10.10
C ALA A 156 6.66 -4.11 -10.95
N VAL A 157 7.54 -4.16 -11.96
CA VAL A 157 7.77 -5.36 -12.77
C VAL A 157 8.28 -6.52 -11.93
N ALA A 158 9.25 -6.28 -11.04
CA ALA A 158 9.79 -7.31 -10.15
C ALA A 158 8.70 -7.86 -9.21
N LEU A 159 7.89 -7.00 -8.62
CA LEU A 159 6.78 -7.41 -7.76
C LEU A 159 5.70 -8.19 -8.55
N TYR A 160 5.40 -7.77 -9.77
CA TYR A 160 4.47 -8.49 -10.65
C TYR A 160 4.97 -9.91 -10.98
N LEU A 161 6.26 -10.04 -11.29
CA LEU A 161 6.89 -11.34 -11.55
C LEU A 161 6.89 -12.23 -10.30
N MET A 162 7.15 -11.67 -9.11
CA MET A 162 7.04 -12.39 -7.84
C MET A 162 5.63 -12.95 -7.63
N VAL A 163 4.60 -12.14 -7.84
CA VAL A 163 3.20 -12.60 -7.72
C VAL A 163 2.91 -13.73 -8.71
N ARG A 164 3.40 -13.59 -9.94
CA ARG A 164 3.23 -14.64 -10.96
C ARG A 164 3.87 -15.96 -10.51
N GLN A 165 5.09 -15.91 -9.96
CA GLN A 165 5.79 -17.09 -9.46
C GLN A 165 5.07 -17.71 -8.25
N ASN A 166 4.64 -16.91 -7.30
CA ASN A 166 3.91 -17.37 -6.13
C ASN A 166 2.59 -18.06 -6.51
N LYS A 167 1.84 -17.48 -7.46
CA LYS A 167 0.60 -18.10 -7.96
C LYS A 167 0.84 -19.45 -8.64
N LYS A 168 1.89 -19.58 -9.45
CA LYS A 168 2.26 -20.85 -10.05
C LYS A 168 2.57 -21.92 -8.99
N MET A 169 3.31 -21.54 -7.95
CA MET A 169 3.66 -22.44 -6.86
C MET A 169 2.41 -22.91 -6.10
N VAL A 170 1.48 -22.00 -5.77
CA VAL A 170 0.23 -22.35 -5.10
C VAL A 170 -0.61 -23.31 -5.95
N THR A 171 -0.76 -23.06 -7.25
CA THR A 171 -1.49 -23.95 -8.16
C THR A 171 -0.84 -25.33 -8.23
N SER A 172 0.49 -25.41 -8.28
CA SER A 172 1.19 -26.70 -8.27
C SER A 172 0.97 -27.50 -6.98
N ILE A 173 0.93 -26.82 -5.83
CA ILE A 173 0.64 -27.45 -4.54
C ILE A 173 -0.81 -27.95 -4.50
N GLU A 174 -1.78 -27.15 -4.97
CA GLU A 174 -3.18 -27.55 -5.05
C GLU A 174 -3.35 -28.83 -5.92
N GLN A 175 -2.69 -28.89 -7.09
CA GLN A 175 -2.70 -30.06 -7.96
C GLN A 175 -2.07 -31.32 -7.31
N LEU A 176 -0.96 -31.14 -6.59
CA LEU A 176 -0.32 -32.24 -5.87
C LEU A 176 -1.23 -32.79 -4.75
N MET A 177 -1.95 -31.91 -4.07
CA MET A 177 -2.90 -32.30 -3.02
C MET A 177 -4.12 -33.03 -3.61
N GLU A 178 -4.65 -32.58 -4.75
CA GLU A 178 -5.74 -33.27 -5.45
C GLU A 178 -5.34 -34.67 -5.96
N ASN A 179 -4.10 -34.81 -6.44
CA ASN A 179 -3.59 -36.11 -6.93
C ASN A 179 -3.23 -37.08 -5.81
N ALA A 180 -3.12 -36.61 -4.57
CA ALA A 180 -2.83 -37.47 -3.40
C ALA A 180 -4.08 -38.02 -2.72
N HIS A 181 -5.27 -37.68 -3.20
CA HIS A 181 -6.57 -38.20 -2.76
C HIS A 181 -7.17 -39.12 -3.81
#